data_c45ef8ab024aa7899cbe18fa781e015b
#
_entry.id   c45ef8ab024aa7899cbe18fa781e015b
#
_cell.length_a   1.000
_cell.length_b   1.000
_cell.length_c   1.000
_cell.angle_alpha   90.00
_cell.angle_beta   90.00
_cell.angle_gamma   90.00
#
_symmetry.space_group_name_H-M   'P 1'
#
loop_
_entity.id
_entity.type
_entity.pdbx_description
1 polymer ?
#
loop_
_entity_poly.entity_id
_entity_poly.type
_entity_poly.pdbx_seq_one_letter_code
_entity_poly.pdbx_strand_id
1 'polypeptide(L)'
;MKIGIFPNMGKEALYTFWGKLISILQAKHIEYYVAEYARGGFESRDIAIDKDRYKSTNWMGKNLKYILSIGGDGSYLEAAKAFSDYSVILTGIHLGELGFLNSIRQSDVEERLDQIVSQKYVLEDRMFLSSCILHADGTRTFLPDVLNDIVIGRAQIGKMVRVNLYINDIFAQQY
;
A
#
# COMPACT_ATOMS: atom_id res chain seq x y z
N MET A 1 -2.86 -19.05 -10.09
CA MET A 1 -2.89 -17.59 -9.92
C MET A 1 -1.60 -17.12 -9.26
N LYS A 2 -1.13 -15.90 -9.59
CA LYS A 2 0.08 -15.31 -8.99
C LYS A 2 -0.31 -14.04 -8.25
N ILE A 3 0.25 -13.84 -7.04
CA ILE A 3 0.02 -12.64 -6.23
C ILE A 3 1.32 -12.04 -5.72
N GLY A 4 1.33 -10.74 -5.51
CA GLY A 4 2.41 -10.03 -4.82
C GLY A 4 2.04 -9.75 -3.37
N ILE A 5 2.97 -9.87 -2.47
CA ILE A 5 2.81 -9.55 -1.05
C ILE A 5 3.66 -8.33 -0.72
N PHE A 6 3.01 -7.28 -0.23
CA PHE A 6 3.61 -6.02 0.18
C PHE A 6 3.42 -5.82 1.69
N PRO A 7 4.32 -6.38 2.54
CA PRO A 7 4.12 -6.47 3.97
C PRO A 7 4.68 -5.27 4.72
N ASN A 8 4.05 -4.87 5.82
CA ASN A 8 4.61 -3.91 6.77
C ASN A 8 5.51 -4.62 7.78
N MET A 9 6.82 -4.50 7.58
CA MET A 9 7.84 -5.17 8.40
C MET A 9 7.91 -4.63 9.85
N GLY A 10 7.35 -3.46 10.14
CA GLY A 10 7.26 -2.89 11.50
C GLY A 10 6.15 -3.47 12.38
N LYS A 11 5.36 -4.42 11.89
CA LYS A 11 4.26 -5.04 12.63
C LYS A 11 4.62 -6.46 13.08
N GLU A 12 4.79 -6.69 14.39
CA GLU A 12 5.06 -8.03 14.95
C GLU A 12 3.99 -9.06 14.55
N ALA A 13 2.73 -8.65 14.50
CA ALA A 13 1.63 -9.50 14.06
C ALA A 13 1.81 -10.06 12.63
N LEU A 14 2.64 -9.44 11.78
CA LEU A 14 2.98 -9.98 10.46
C LEU A 14 3.62 -11.35 10.59
N TYR A 15 4.60 -11.48 11.46
CA TYR A 15 5.41 -12.69 11.58
C TYR A 15 4.61 -13.86 12.15
N THR A 16 3.73 -13.56 13.11
CA THR A 16 2.79 -14.55 13.65
C THR A 16 1.77 -15.02 12.60
N PHE A 17 1.30 -14.08 11.77
CA PHE A 17 0.32 -14.36 10.72
C PHE A 17 0.93 -15.03 9.49
N TRP A 18 2.24 -14.85 9.24
CA TRP A 18 2.92 -15.27 8.02
C TRP A 18 2.75 -16.75 7.73
N GLY A 19 3.02 -17.62 8.71
CA GLY A 19 2.89 -19.07 8.54
C GLY A 19 1.49 -19.50 8.11
N LYS A 20 0.45 -18.91 8.74
CA LYS A 20 -0.95 -19.14 8.36
C LYS A 20 -1.22 -18.70 6.92
N LEU A 21 -0.79 -17.51 6.53
CA LEU A 21 -0.98 -17.01 5.18
C LEU A 21 -0.34 -17.94 4.14
N ILE A 22 0.92 -18.32 4.35
CA ILE A 22 1.63 -19.17 3.39
C ILE A 22 0.98 -20.54 3.27
N SER A 23 0.53 -21.14 4.38
CA SER A 23 -0.20 -22.41 4.36
C SER A 23 -1.50 -22.31 3.53
N ILE A 24 -2.25 -21.23 3.66
CA ILE A 24 -3.47 -20.98 2.87
C ILE A 24 -3.14 -20.84 1.38
N LEU A 25 -2.09 -20.06 1.05
CA LEU A 25 -1.67 -19.86 -0.35
C LEU A 25 -1.24 -21.18 -1.01
N GLN A 26 -0.50 -22.01 -0.28
CA GLN A 26 -0.07 -23.33 -0.73
C GLN A 26 -1.25 -24.29 -0.95
N ALA A 27 -2.16 -24.36 0.02
CA ALA A 27 -3.37 -25.20 -0.09
C ALA A 27 -4.24 -24.83 -1.30
N LYS A 28 -4.26 -23.54 -1.66
CA LYS A 28 -5.03 -23.03 -2.81
C LYS A 28 -4.23 -22.99 -4.12
N HIS A 29 -3.01 -23.55 -4.14
CA HIS A 29 -2.11 -23.50 -5.29
C HIS A 29 -1.89 -22.10 -5.86
N ILE A 30 -1.81 -21.08 -4.97
CA ILE A 30 -1.52 -19.71 -5.32
C ILE A 30 -0.02 -19.48 -5.23
N GLU A 31 0.59 -19.15 -6.36
CA GLU A 31 1.99 -18.74 -6.42
C GLU A 31 2.12 -17.32 -5.86
N TYR A 32 3.09 -17.08 -4.98
CA TYR A 32 3.29 -15.78 -4.37
C TYR A 32 4.71 -15.25 -4.54
N TYR A 33 4.82 -13.94 -4.57
CA TYR A 33 6.06 -13.19 -4.56
C TYR A 33 6.02 -12.14 -3.46
N VAL A 34 7.16 -11.81 -2.91
CA VAL A 34 7.29 -10.88 -1.78
C VAL A 34 8.10 -9.67 -2.21
N ALA A 35 7.71 -8.50 -1.77
CA ALA A 35 8.44 -7.27 -2.05
C ALA A 35 9.89 -7.37 -1.51
N GLU A 36 10.86 -7.03 -2.35
CA GLU A 36 12.30 -7.25 -2.08
C GLU A 36 12.79 -6.58 -0.80
N TYR A 37 12.23 -5.41 -0.45
CA TYR A 37 12.59 -4.70 0.78
C TYR A 37 12.31 -5.51 2.05
N ALA A 38 11.40 -6.49 1.99
CA ALA A 38 11.01 -7.30 3.13
C ALA A 38 12.03 -8.39 3.48
N ARG A 39 12.99 -8.67 2.59
CA ARG A 39 13.96 -9.76 2.74
C ARG A 39 14.67 -9.73 4.09
N GLY A 40 15.34 -8.62 4.40
CA GLY A 40 16.13 -8.51 5.64
C GLY A 40 15.30 -8.68 6.91
N GLY A 41 14.04 -8.23 6.90
CA GLY A 41 13.12 -8.41 8.03
C GLY A 41 12.69 -9.86 8.25
N PHE A 42 12.50 -10.66 7.20
CA PHE A 42 12.21 -12.08 7.32
C PHE A 42 13.46 -12.89 7.69
N GLU A 43 14.61 -12.60 7.07
CA GLU A 43 15.89 -13.25 7.38
C GLU A 43 16.30 -13.02 8.86
N SER A 44 16.09 -11.82 9.40
CA SER A 44 16.39 -11.52 10.82
C SER A 44 15.54 -12.27 11.82
N ARG A 45 14.50 -12.97 11.38
CA ARG A 45 13.59 -13.78 12.20
C ARG A 45 13.57 -15.25 11.80
N ASP A 46 14.59 -15.69 11.07
CA ASP A 46 14.76 -17.08 10.61
C ASP A 46 13.55 -17.60 9.80
N ILE A 47 12.81 -16.68 9.12
CA ILE A 47 11.72 -17.05 8.22
C ILE A 47 12.30 -17.29 6.83
N ALA A 48 12.37 -18.56 6.45
CA ALA A 48 12.92 -18.98 5.17
C ALA A 48 11.91 -18.72 4.03
N ILE A 49 12.31 -17.89 3.07
CA ILE A 49 11.59 -17.65 1.81
C ILE A 49 12.61 -17.80 0.68
N ASP A 50 12.26 -18.58 -0.34
CA ASP A 50 13.13 -18.78 -1.51
C ASP A 50 13.54 -17.43 -2.10
N LYS A 51 14.82 -17.27 -2.39
CA LYS A 51 15.38 -16.00 -2.92
C LYS A 51 14.69 -15.53 -4.18
N ASP A 52 14.26 -16.48 -5.02
CA ASP A 52 13.57 -16.18 -6.29
C ASP A 52 12.15 -15.64 -6.11
N ARG A 53 11.58 -15.73 -4.91
CA ARG A 53 10.28 -15.15 -4.58
C ARG A 53 10.35 -13.65 -4.28
N TYR A 54 11.52 -13.13 -3.94
CA TYR A 54 11.68 -11.68 -3.72
C TYR A 54 11.76 -10.94 -5.04
N LYS A 55 10.90 -9.94 -5.21
CA LYS A 55 10.82 -9.15 -6.44
C LYS A 55 10.72 -7.67 -6.14
N SER A 56 11.31 -6.86 -7.01
CA SER A 56 11.16 -5.41 -6.94
C SER A 56 9.71 -5.00 -7.21
N THR A 57 9.30 -3.85 -6.71
CA THR A 57 7.97 -3.26 -6.96
C THR A 57 7.69 -3.11 -8.45
N ASN A 58 8.69 -2.68 -9.23
CA ASN A 58 8.58 -2.55 -10.69
C ASN A 58 8.30 -3.91 -11.36
N TRP A 59 8.99 -4.98 -10.94
CA TRP A 59 8.73 -6.31 -11.48
C TRP A 59 7.32 -6.77 -11.10
N MET A 60 6.91 -6.59 -9.84
CA MET A 60 5.58 -7.00 -9.35
C MET A 60 4.48 -6.25 -10.10
N GLY A 61 4.60 -4.94 -10.27
CA GLY A 61 3.61 -4.11 -10.99
C GLY A 61 3.45 -4.49 -12.46
N LYS A 62 4.53 -4.94 -13.11
CA LYS A 62 4.50 -5.35 -14.52
C LYS A 62 4.03 -6.80 -14.75
N ASN A 63 4.20 -7.67 -13.76
CA ASN A 63 4.01 -9.12 -13.96
C ASN A 63 2.86 -9.71 -13.13
N LEU A 64 2.30 -8.96 -12.18
CA LEU A 64 1.27 -9.45 -11.28
C LEU A 64 0.00 -8.61 -11.42
N LYS A 65 -1.15 -9.28 -11.40
CA LYS A 65 -2.46 -8.62 -11.40
C LYS A 65 -2.92 -8.26 -9.97
N TYR A 66 -2.55 -9.06 -8.97
CA TYR A 66 -3.05 -8.94 -7.61
C TYR A 66 -1.90 -8.64 -6.65
N ILE A 67 -2.09 -7.62 -5.82
CA ILE A 67 -1.16 -7.23 -4.75
C ILE A 67 -1.90 -7.26 -3.42
N LEU A 68 -1.36 -8.01 -2.44
CA LEU A 68 -1.82 -8.02 -1.07
C LEU A 68 -0.94 -7.08 -0.23
N SER A 69 -1.48 -5.97 0.22
CA SER A 69 -0.87 -5.16 1.27
C SER A 69 -1.17 -5.78 2.62
N ILE A 70 -0.17 -6.00 3.47
CA ILE A 70 -0.35 -6.60 4.79
C ILE A 70 0.11 -5.62 5.86
N GLY A 71 -0.83 -5.09 6.64
CA GLY A 71 -0.50 -4.08 7.65
C GLY A 71 -1.71 -3.35 8.18
N GLY A 72 -1.70 -2.04 8.21
CA GLY A 72 -2.80 -1.12 8.50
C GLY A 72 -3.07 -0.21 7.30
N ASP A 73 -3.92 0.81 7.47
CA ASP A 73 -4.25 1.75 6.40
C ASP A 73 -3.02 2.48 5.85
N GLY A 74 -2.05 2.86 6.70
CA GLY A 74 -0.79 3.42 6.23
C GLY A 74 -0.03 2.51 5.27
N SER A 75 0.00 1.20 5.55
CA SER A 75 0.64 0.22 4.66
C SER A 75 -0.10 0.07 3.33
N TYR A 76 -1.43 0.18 3.36
CA TYR A 76 -2.24 0.21 2.15
C TYR A 76 -1.94 1.45 1.30
N LEU A 77 -1.83 2.63 1.93
CA LEU A 77 -1.46 3.88 1.24
C LEU A 77 -0.06 3.81 0.63
N GLU A 78 0.91 3.22 1.33
CA GLU A 78 2.26 2.97 0.80
C GLU A 78 2.21 2.05 -0.43
N ALA A 79 1.45 0.95 -0.35
CA ALA A 79 1.27 0.06 -1.48
C ALA A 79 0.57 0.75 -2.65
N ALA A 80 -0.51 1.50 -2.41
CA ALA A 80 -1.22 2.25 -3.43
C ALA A 80 -0.29 3.23 -4.16
N LYS A 81 0.55 3.97 -3.42
CA LYS A 81 1.57 4.86 -3.98
C LYS A 81 2.61 4.08 -4.80
N ALA A 82 3.10 2.96 -4.26
CA ALA A 82 4.15 2.16 -4.91
C ALA A 82 3.68 1.51 -6.22
N PHE A 83 2.38 1.29 -6.37
CA PHE A 83 1.78 0.65 -7.53
C PHE A 83 0.87 1.59 -8.36
N SER A 84 0.90 2.91 -8.12
CA SER A 84 0.04 3.90 -8.81
C SER A 84 0.16 3.89 -10.33
N ASP A 85 1.36 3.60 -10.85
CA ASP A 85 1.65 3.57 -12.29
C ASP A 85 1.34 2.21 -12.95
N TYR A 86 0.77 1.25 -12.21
CA TYR A 86 0.55 -0.11 -12.69
C TYR A 86 -0.92 -0.51 -12.61
N SER A 87 -1.36 -1.30 -13.60
CA SER A 87 -2.72 -1.87 -13.62
C SER A 87 -2.82 -3.09 -12.71
N VAL A 88 -2.72 -2.89 -11.40
CA VAL A 88 -2.85 -3.95 -10.40
C VAL A 88 -4.14 -3.80 -9.60
N ILE A 89 -4.65 -4.91 -9.09
CA ILE A 89 -5.72 -4.93 -8.10
C ILE A 89 -5.07 -5.02 -6.73
N LEU A 90 -5.24 -3.96 -5.93
CA LEU A 90 -4.70 -3.88 -4.59
C LEU A 90 -5.79 -4.26 -3.58
N THR A 91 -5.47 -5.14 -2.65
CA THR A 91 -6.31 -5.44 -1.50
C THR A 91 -5.51 -5.47 -0.22
N GLY A 92 -6.09 -5.09 0.91
CA GLY A 92 -5.42 -4.98 2.19
C GLY A 92 -5.87 -6.05 3.18
N ILE A 93 -4.89 -6.74 3.77
CA ILE A 93 -5.06 -7.57 4.95
C ILE A 93 -4.54 -6.80 6.17
N HIS A 94 -5.42 -6.67 7.19
CA HIS A 94 -5.19 -5.86 8.37
C HIS A 94 -4.67 -6.72 9.56
N LEU A 95 -3.60 -6.25 10.16
CA LEU A 95 -2.91 -6.94 11.24
C LEU A 95 -3.30 -6.47 12.67
N GLY A 96 -4.25 -5.60 12.80
CA GLY A 96 -4.67 -5.05 14.08
C GLY A 96 -6.14 -4.65 14.08
N GLU A 97 -6.47 -3.44 14.48
CA GLU A 97 -7.84 -2.91 14.42
C GLU A 97 -8.22 -2.52 13.00
N LEU A 98 -9.47 -2.73 12.61
CA LEU A 98 -9.98 -2.46 11.27
C LEU A 98 -9.90 -0.97 10.94
N GLY A 99 -9.25 -0.64 9.84
CA GLY A 99 -9.23 0.70 9.27
C GLY A 99 -10.31 0.87 8.20
N PHE A 100 -10.20 1.93 7.43
CA PHE A 100 -11.13 2.26 6.35
C PHE A 100 -10.72 1.69 4.99
N LEU A 101 -9.43 1.39 4.80
CA LEU A 101 -8.88 0.98 3.51
C LEU A 101 -8.64 -0.53 3.40
N ASN A 102 -8.26 -1.16 4.51
CA ASN A 102 -8.03 -2.61 4.53
C ASN A 102 -9.33 -3.37 4.69
N SER A 103 -9.68 -4.17 3.71
CA SER A 103 -10.98 -4.86 3.65
C SER A 103 -10.98 -6.27 4.22
N ILE A 104 -9.80 -6.87 4.48
CA ILE A 104 -9.68 -8.27 4.88
C ILE A 104 -9.13 -8.38 6.29
N ARG A 105 -9.86 -9.04 7.19
CA ARG A 105 -9.36 -9.43 8.52
C ARG A 105 -8.52 -10.70 8.41
N GLN A 106 -7.58 -10.90 9.34
CA GLN A 106 -6.78 -12.14 9.38
C GLN A 106 -7.65 -13.41 9.50
N SER A 107 -8.81 -13.33 10.17
CA SER A 107 -9.77 -14.45 10.27
C SER A 107 -10.36 -14.83 8.92
N ASP A 108 -10.58 -13.87 8.05
CA ASP A 108 -11.39 -14.00 6.84
C ASP A 108 -10.53 -14.24 5.58
N VAL A 109 -9.19 -14.26 5.74
CA VAL A 109 -8.23 -14.33 4.62
C VAL A 109 -8.49 -15.53 3.71
N GLU A 110 -8.81 -16.68 4.29
CA GLU A 110 -9.04 -17.90 3.50
C GLU A 110 -10.25 -17.77 2.59
N GLU A 111 -11.38 -17.31 3.11
CA GLU A 111 -12.60 -17.06 2.35
C GLU A 111 -12.38 -15.98 1.28
N ARG A 112 -11.70 -14.87 1.64
CA ARG A 112 -11.46 -13.78 0.71
C ARG A 112 -10.53 -14.19 -0.44
N LEU A 113 -9.53 -15.02 -0.17
CA LEU A 113 -8.69 -15.58 -1.22
C LEU A 113 -9.49 -16.51 -2.16
N ASP A 114 -10.45 -17.28 -1.66
CA ASP A 114 -11.37 -18.05 -2.51
C ASP A 114 -12.22 -17.17 -3.41
N GLN A 115 -12.71 -16.05 -2.87
CA GLN A 115 -13.45 -15.07 -3.67
C GLN A 115 -12.57 -14.45 -4.76
N ILE A 116 -11.29 -14.16 -4.47
CA ILE A 116 -10.34 -13.64 -5.45
C ILE A 116 -10.04 -14.70 -6.53
N VAL A 117 -9.79 -15.94 -6.14
CA VAL A 117 -9.51 -17.06 -7.07
C VAL A 117 -10.71 -17.31 -7.99
N SER A 118 -11.92 -17.30 -7.43
CA SER A 118 -13.16 -17.53 -8.19
C SER A 118 -13.69 -16.27 -8.89
N GLN A 119 -12.97 -15.15 -8.82
CA GLN A 119 -13.34 -13.85 -9.39
C GLN A 119 -14.69 -13.32 -8.86
N LYS A 120 -15.08 -13.70 -7.65
CA LYS A 120 -16.31 -13.25 -6.97
C LYS A 120 -16.02 -12.04 -6.07
N TYR A 121 -15.63 -10.93 -6.65
CA TYR A 121 -15.35 -9.67 -5.95
C TYR A 121 -15.85 -8.48 -6.79
N VAL A 122 -16.01 -7.34 -6.13
CA VAL A 122 -16.30 -6.06 -6.78
C VAL A 122 -15.02 -5.22 -6.73
N LEU A 123 -14.71 -4.56 -7.84
CA LEU A 123 -13.63 -3.57 -7.89
C LEU A 123 -14.19 -2.20 -7.52
N GLU A 124 -13.42 -1.47 -6.75
CA GLU A 124 -13.68 -0.07 -6.43
C GLU A 124 -12.53 0.77 -6.97
N ASP A 125 -12.84 1.66 -7.90
CA ASP A 125 -11.88 2.61 -8.42
C ASP A 125 -11.63 3.72 -7.39
N ARG A 126 -10.37 4.03 -7.14
CA ARG A 126 -9.95 5.08 -6.23
C ARG A 126 -9.30 6.22 -6.99
N MET A 127 -9.71 7.44 -6.67
CA MET A 127 -9.14 8.65 -7.22
C MET A 127 -7.84 9.01 -6.50
N PHE A 128 -6.83 9.42 -7.27
CA PHE A 128 -5.61 10.01 -6.75
C PHE A 128 -5.65 11.53 -6.85
N LEU A 129 -5.01 12.20 -5.90
CA LEU A 129 -4.76 13.64 -5.94
C LEU A 129 -3.38 13.89 -6.54
N SER A 130 -3.35 14.64 -7.63
CA SER A 130 -2.10 15.17 -8.20
C SER A 130 -1.81 16.55 -7.64
N SER A 131 -0.54 16.83 -7.37
CA SER A 131 -0.14 18.11 -6.81
C SER A 131 1.16 18.65 -7.41
N CYS A 132 1.28 19.98 -7.40
CA CYS A 132 2.52 20.64 -7.73
C CYS A 132 2.77 21.85 -6.82
N ILE A 133 4.04 22.16 -6.59
CA ILE A 133 4.46 23.42 -5.97
C ILE A 133 4.72 24.42 -7.08
N LEU A 134 4.03 25.54 -7.05
CA LEU A 134 4.33 26.69 -7.90
C LEU A 134 5.24 27.62 -7.11
N HIS A 135 6.48 27.79 -7.56
CA HIS A 135 7.45 28.66 -6.94
C HIS A 135 7.24 30.12 -7.32
N ALA A 136 7.78 31.06 -6.52
CA ALA A 136 7.66 32.48 -6.77
C ALA A 136 8.28 32.96 -8.09
N ASP A 137 9.24 32.21 -8.62
CA ASP A 137 9.87 32.43 -9.93
C ASP A 137 9.05 31.87 -11.11
N GLY A 138 7.87 31.29 -10.84
CA GLY A 138 6.98 30.68 -11.83
C GLY A 138 7.31 29.24 -12.18
N THR A 139 8.39 28.66 -11.64
CA THR A 139 8.71 27.26 -11.86
C THR A 139 7.75 26.32 -11.10
N ARG A 140 7.59 25.10 -11.58
CA ARG A 140 6.70 24.09 -10.99
C ARG A 140 7.49 22.84 -10.62
N THR A 141 7.29 22.36 -9.38
CA THR A 141 7.74 21.05 -8.93
C THR A 141 6.55 20.13 -8.75
N PHE A 142 6.42 19.11 -9.60
CA PHE A 142 5.36 18.11 -9.48
C PHE A 142 5.72 17.13 -8.37
N LEU A 143 4.74 16.82 -7.52
CA LEU A 143 4.86 15.86 -6.46
C LEU A 143 4.20 14.54 -6.87
N PRO A 144 4.58 13.41 -6.26
CA PRO A 144 3.90 12.15 -6.51
C PRO A 144 2.42 12.22 -6.18
N ASP A 145 1.60 11.54 -6.97
CA ASP A 145 0.18 11.41 -6.70
C ASP A 145 -0.08 10.67 -5.38
N VAL A 146 -1.13 11.08 -4.67
CA VAL A 146 -1.49 10.51 -3.36
C VAL A 146 -2.94 10.04 -3.35
N LEU A 147 -3.20 8.94 -2.64
CA LEU A 147 -4.54 8.37 -2.53
C LEU A 147 -5.42 9.10 -1.51
N ASN A 148 -4.83 9.67 -0.47
CA ASN A 148 -5.58 10.20 0.68
C ASN A 148 -5.47 11.73 0.78
N ASP A 149 -4.38 12.24 1.33
CA ASP A 149 -4.21 13.66 1.65
C ASP A 149 -2.82 14.20 1.32
N ILE A 150 -2.75 15.49 1.11
CA ILE A 150 -1.51 16.25 0.96
C ILE A 150 -1.35 17.13 2.18
N VAL A 151 -0.27 16.91 2.94
CA VAL A 151 -0.02 17.65 4.18
C VAL A 151 0.92 18.81 3.93
N ILE A 152 0.49 20.02 4.31
CA ILE A 152 1.30 21.22 4.31
C ILE A 152 1.73 21.49 5.76
N GLY A 153 3.01 21.42 6.03
CA GLY A 153 3.56 21.54 7.36
C GLY A 153 4.71 22.55 7.46
N ARG A 154 5.09 22.86 8.69
CA ARG A 154 6.23 23.74 8.98
C ARG A 154 7.54 23.02 8.71
N ALA A 155 8.48 23.68 8.01
CA ALA A 155 9.83 23.17 7.82
C ALA A 155 10.73 23.34 9.07
N GLN A 156 10.39 24.29 9.98
CA GLN A 156 11.19 24.59 11.18
C GLN A 156 10.30 24.64 12.42
N ILE A 157 10.79 24.09 13.51
CA ILE A 157 10.15 24.17 14.84
C ILE A 157 10.15 25.64 15.29
N GLY A 158 9.02 26.13 15.82
CA GLY A 158 8.89 27.47 16.40
C GLY A 158 8.49 28.60 15.45
N LYS A 159 8.47 28.38 14.14
CA LYS A 159 7.94 29.37 13.18
C LYS A 159 6.48 29.10 12.83
N MET A 160 5.67 30.14 12.76
CA MET A 160 4.30 30.05 12.25
C MET A 160 4.33 29.99 10.71
N VAL A 161 3.47 29.16 10.15
CA VAL A 161 3.16 29.16 8.71
C VAL A 161 1.76 29.75 8.55
N ARG A 162 1.58 30.66 7.62
CA ARG A 162 0.25 31.14 7.21
C ARG A 162 -0.06 30.52 5.86
N VAL A 163 -1.19 29.89 5.77
CA VAL A 163 -1.66 29.25 4.53
C VAL A 163 -3.00 29.87 4.15
N ASN A 164 -3.07 30.45 2.96
CA ASN A 164 -4.33 30.90 2.39
C ASN A 164 -4.85 29.78 1.47
N LEU A 165 -6.07 29.32 1.73
CA LEU A 165 -6.75 28.33 0.92
C LEU A 165 -7.62 29.01 -0.11
N TYR A 166 -7.48 28.59 -1.37
CA TYR A 166 -8.34 28.97 -2.49
C TYR A 166 -8.94 27.70 -3.10
N ILE A 167 -10.21 27.75 -3.47
CA ILE A 167 -10.92 26.67 -4.17
C ILE A 167 -11.45 27.27 -5.47
N ASN A 168 -11.01 26.76 -6.62
CA ASN A 168 -11.34 27.31 -7.95
C ASN A 168 -11.08 28.83 -8.02
N ASP A 169 -9.91 29.24 -7.57
CA ASP A 169 -9.45 30.65 -7.49
C ASP A 169 -10.25 31.58 -6.55
N ILE A 170 -11.20 31.05 -5.81
CA ILE A 170 -11.95 31.77 -4.79
C ILE A 170 -11.31 31.58 -3.44
N PHE A 171 -10.96 32.67 -2.74
CA PHE A 171 -10.44 32.61 -1.38
C PHE A 171 -11.46 31.95 -0.44
N ALA A 172 -11.04 30.90 0.25
CA ALA A 172 -11.88 30.16 1.17
C ALA A 172 -11.55 30.49 2.64
N GLN A 173 -10.29 30.37 3.02
CA GLN A 173 -9.88 30.57 4.43
C GLN A 173 -8.37 30.78 4.57
N GLN A 174 -7.97 31.42 5.67
CA GLN A 174 -6.57 31.50 6.13
C GLN A 174 -6.37 30.64 7.39
N TYR A 175 -5.31 29.86 7.40
CA TYR A 175 -4.86 29.03 8.53
C TYR A 175 -3.57 29.54 9.10
#